data_f2c6c167c2646ca01256262fcf6b4f54
#
_entry.id   f2c6c167c2646ca01256262fcf6b4f54
#
_cell.length_a   1.000
_cell.length_b   1.000
_cell.length_c   1.000
_cell.angle_alpha   90.00
_cell.angle_beta   90.00
_cell.angle_gamma   90.00
#
_symmetry.space_group_name_H-M   'P 1'
#
loop_
_entity.id
_entity.type
_entity.pdbx_description
1 polymer ?
#
loop_
_entity_poly.entity_id
_entity_poly.type
_entity_poly.pdbx_seq_one_letter_code
_entity_poly.pdbx_strand_id
1 'polypeptide(L)'
;MFRTARADRTRRSSFRLRAAAGAAAGAFVLAGCSSGGDGPGEAAGGVPVVEKGKLTTCTHLPYPPFQFERDGKVVGFDVALVDLVAARLKVQQKILDTPFENFKTGAFLNSGECDLAAAGMTITEERLKNVDFSVPYFDATQAVLATRKSGVTSLADLKAKGKKLGAQSGTTGESYAEAQGFDPVAFESSDAVLNGLRTGQVDAVVIDYPVVQGWLKDPKNAAEFAVGQNIETGEQYGFSVKKGNGKLLAAIDKAITDAKADGTYKKLYEQWIGPLPQAAR
;
A
#
# COMPACT_ATOMS: atom_id res chain seq x y z
N MET A 1 -20.69 -60.95 24.03
CA MET A 1 -20.31 -62.11 23.22
C MET A 1 -18.98 -61.77 22.59
N PHE A 2 -17.86 -62.18 23.19
CA PHE A 2 -17.03 -63.34 22.90
C PHE A 2 -16.68 -63.43 21.38
N ARG A 3 -15.45 -63.40 20.92
CA ARG A 3 -14.19 -64.11 21.20
C ARG A 3 -13.08 -63.43 20.39
N THR A 4 -11.96 -63.06 20.89
CA THR A 4 -10.67 -63.73 21.20
C THR A 4 -10.01 -64.53 20.08
N ALA A 5 -8.72 -64.23 19.90
CA ALA A 5 -7.53 -65.06 19.72
C ALA A 5 -7.12 -65.27 18.27
N ARG A 6 -5.90 -65.40 17.86
CA ARG A 6 -4.63 -65.72 18.55
C ARG A 6 -3.46 -65.58 17.54
N ALA A 7 -2.36 -65.20 18.04
CA ALA A 7 -1.02 -65.26 17.51
C ALA A 7 -0.65 -66.54 16.73
N ASP A 8 0.26 -66.49 15.80
CA ASP A 8 1.32 -67.46 15.77
C ASP A 8 2.68 -66.90 15.24
N ARG A 9 3.68 -67.54 15.73
CA ARG A 9 5.13 -67.21 15.75
C ARG A 9 5.89 -67.89 14.60
N THR A 10 7.08 -67.33 14.42
CA THR A 10 8.37 -67.98 14.04
C THR A 10 8.69 -68.23 12.55
N ARG A 11 9.73 -67.60 12.08
CA ARG A 11 10.98 -68.30 11.77
C ARG A 11 12.17 -67.38 11.55
N ARG A 12 13.16 -67.56 12.39
CA ARG A 12 14.55 -67.06 12.19
C ARG A 12 15.18 -67.88 11.08
N SER A 13 15.94 -67.24 10.21
CA SER A 13 17.12 -67.85 9.60
C SER A 13 18.22 -66.80 9.41
N SER A 14 19.25 -67.07 10.14
CA SER A 14 20.54 -66.42 10.11
C SER A 14 21.33 -66.95 8.90
N PHE A 15 21.87 -66.03 8.09
CA PHE A 15 23.02 -66.33 7.24
C PHE A 15 24.11 -65.28 7.43
N ARG A 16 25.27 -65.78 7.80
CA ARG A 16 26.47 -64.97 8.06
C ARG A 16 27.37 -64.91 6.82
N LEU A 17 28.16 -63.84 6.77
CA LEU A 17 29.51 -63.64 6.17
C LEU A 17 29.56 -63.40 4.65
N ARG A 18 30.07 -62.28 4.21
CA ARG A 18 31.53 -62.03 4.08
C ARG A 18 31.78 -60.56 3.72
N ALA A 19 32.81 -59.99 4.34
CA ALA A 19 33.36 -58.68 4.09
C ALA A 19 34.11 -58.67 2.71
N ALA A 20 33.95 -57.53 2.02
CA ALA A 20 34.90 -57.03 1.04
C ALA A 20 35.01 -55.51 1.15
N ALA A 21 36.16 -55.06 1.57
CA ALA A 21 36.56 -53.68 1.61
C ALA A 21 36.75 -53.14 0.19
N GLY A 22 36.08 -52.06 -0.15
CA GLY A 22 36.32 -51.29 -1.37
C GLY A 22 36.16 -49.80 -1.03
N ALA A 23 37.29 -49.13 -0.80
CA ALA A 23 37.35 -47.70 -0.64
C ALA A 23 37.12 -47.03 -2.00
N ALA A 24 35.96 -46.45 -2.22
CA ALA A 24 35.73 -45.50 -3.30
C ALA A 24 35.36 -44.16 -2.66
N ALA A 25 36.29 -43.21 -2.69
CA ALA A 25 36.07 -41.81 -2.33
C ALA A 25 35.17 -41.18 -3.39
N GLY A 26 33.86 -41.21 -3.14
CA GLY A 26 32.86 -40.46 -3.90
C GLY A 26 32.70 -39.08 -3.30
N ALA A 27 33.23 -38.07 -3.98
CA ALA A 27 32.91 -36.67 -3.65
C ALA A 27 31.41 -36.43 -3.86
N PHE A 28 30.63 -36.42 -2.78
CA PHE A 28 29.27 -35.92 -2.78
C PHE A 28 29.32 -34.41 -2.94
N VAL A 29 29.15 -33.95 -4.18
CA VAL A 29 28.74 -32.57 -4.45
C VAL A 29 27.30 -32.46 -3.91
N LEU A 30 27.16 -31.94 -2.72
CA LEU A 30 25.88 -31.49 -2.19
C LEU A 30 25.44 -30.30 -3.05
N ALA A 31 24.73 -30.59 -4.15
CA ALA A 31 23.87 -29.59 -4.78
C ALA A 31 22.79 -29.26 -3.77
N GLY A 32 23.05 -28.24 -2.95
CA GLY A 32 22.05 -27.62 -2.07
C GLY A 32 20.95 -27.05 -2.94
N CYS A 33 19.84 -27.79 -3.07
CA CYS A 33 18.58 -27.19 -3.47
C CYS A 33 18.22 -26.19 -2.36
N SER A 34 18.57 -24.92 -2.56
CA SER A 34 18.01 -23.82 -1.81
C SER A 34 16.53 -23.80 -2.10
N SER A 35 15.74 -24.49 -1.28
CA SER A 35 14.31 -24.24 -1.16
C SER A 35 14.19 -22.76 -0.77
N GLY A 36 13.70 -21.93 -1.69
CA GLY A 36 13.39 -20.53 -1.41
C GLY A 36 12.37 -20.49 -0.27
N GLY A 37 12.84 -20.28 0.95
CA GLY A 37 11.97 -20.08 2.10
C GLY A 37 11.34 -18.69 2.03
N ASP A 38 10.04 -18.61 2.28
CA ASP A 38 9.25 -17.39 2.40
C ASP A 38 9.58 -16.62 3.70
N GLY A 39 10.84 -16.58 4.11
CA GLY A 39 11.29 -15.93 5.34
C GLY A 39 12.08 -14.64 5.09
N PRO A 40 12.44 -13.93 6.18
CA PRO A 40 13.23 -12.70 6.11
C PRO A 40 14.53 -12.87 5.31
N GLY A 41 14.93 -11.82 4.60
CA GLY A 41 16.11 -11.82 3.77
C GLY A 41 16.79 -10.46 3.74
N GLU A 42 17.80 -10.36 2.87
CA GLU A 42 18.45 -9.09 2.56
C GLU A 42 18.37 -8.81 1.07
N ALA A 43 18.06 -7.57 0.74
CA ALA A 43 18.13 -7.02 -0.60
C ALA A 43 19.50 -6.39 -0.86
N ALA A 44 19.71 -5.85 -2.07
CA ALA A 44 20.98 -5.19 -2.41
C ALA A 44 21.30 -4.06 -1.42
N GLY A 45 22.58 -3.94 -1.07
CA GLY A 45 23.03 -2.97 -0.06
C GLY A 45 22.83 -3.42 1.40
N GLY A 46 22.48 -4.69 1.63
CA GLY A 46 22.23 -5.22 2.97
C GLY A 46 20.97 -4.62 3.61
N VAL A 47 19.96 -4.29 2.78
CA VAL A 47 18.65 -3.79 3.24
C VAL A 47 17.82 -4.98 3.69
N PRO A 48 17.41 -5.04 4.98
CA PRO A 48 16.54 -6.11 5.46
C PRO A 48 15.18 -6.05 4.76
N VAL A 49 14.65 -7.22 4.38
CA VAL A 49 13.31 -7.38 3.81
C VAL A 49 12.58 -8.53 4.50
N VAL A 50 11.26 -8.39 4.64
CA VAL A 50 10.42 -9.36 5.35
C VAL A 50 10.28 -10.68 4.59
N GLU A 51 10.44 -10.65 3.26
CA GLU A 51 10.42 -11.83 2.41
C GLU A 51 11.62 -11.80 1.46
N LYS A 52 12.42 -12.85 1.45
CA LYS A 52 13.62 -12.93 0.60
C LYS A 52 13.29 -12.74 -0.88
N GLY A 53 13.97 -11.78 -1.53
CA GLY A 53 13.78 -11.48 -2.94
C GLY A 53 12.52 -10.63 -3.25
N LYS A 54 11.81 -10.18 -2.22
CA LYS A 54 10.64 -9.32 -2.35
C LYS A 54 10.82 -8.01 -1.58
N LEU A 55 10.18 -6.96 -2.06
CA LEU A 55 9.90 -5.74 -1.33
C LEU A 55 8.40 -5.72 -1.06
N THR A 56 8.02 -6.13 0.15
CA THR A 56 6.60 -6.24 0.51
C THR A 56 6.05 -4.88 0.85
N THR A 57 5.08 -4.45 0.05
CA THR A 57 4.45 -3.12 0.14
C THR A 57 3.02 -3.26 0.64
N CYS A 58 2.72 -2.74 1.82
CA CYS A 58 1.35 -2.55 2.26
C CYS A 58 0.74 -1.35 1.54
N THR A 59 -0.47 -1.54 1.05
CA THR A 59 -1.27 -0.50 0.40
C THR A 59 -2.74 -0.64 0.79
N HIS A 60 -3.57 0.30 0.36
CA HIS A 60 -5.02 0.18 0.49
C HIS A 60 -5.69 0.40 -0.85
N LEU A 61 -6.51 -0.56 -1.27
CA LEU A 61 -7.14 -0.57 -2.59
C LEU A 61 -8.66 -0.37 -2.51
N PRO A 62 -9.21 0.28 -3.53
CA PRO A 62 -8.54 1.07 -4.56
C PRO A 62 -8.35 2.52 -4.15
N TYR A 63 -7.31 3.19 -4.66
CA TYR A 63 -7.09 4.63 -4.48
C TYR A 63 -6.49 5.25 -5.77
N PRO A 64 -7.25 5.29 -6.88
CA PRO A 64 -6.76 5.85 -8.13
C PRO A 64 -6.53 7.36 -8.00
N PRO A 65 -5.45 7.89 -8.59
CA PRO A 65 -4.51 7.28 -9.54
C PRO A 65 -3.25 6.67 -8.91
N PHE A 66 -3.17 6.55 -7.57
CA PHE A 66 -1.97 6.14 -6.85
C PHE A 66 -1.78 4.63 -6.81
N GLN A 67 -2.83 3.87 -6.40
CA GLN A 67 -2.83 2.40 -6.39
C GLN A 67 -4.25 1.87 -6.64
N PHE A 68 -4.41 1.05 -7.65
CA PHE A 68 -5.69 0.46 -8.04
C PHE A 68 -5.50 -0.74 -8.96
N GLU A 69 -6.52 -1.56 -9.10
CA GLU A 69 -6.49 -2.68 -10.03
C GLU A 69 -6.84 -2.25 -11.45
N ARG A 70 -6.05 -2.73 -12.40
CA ARG A 70 -6.31 -2.63 -13.84
C ARG A 70 -5.80 -3.88 -14.54
N ASP A 71 -6.67 -4.55 -15.30
CA ASP A 71 -6.36 -5.78 -16.04
C ASP A 71 -5.76 -6.89 -15.14
N GLY A 72 -6.30 -7.04 -13.92
CA GLY A 72 -5.86 -8.03 -12.93
C GLY A 72 -4.50 -7.76 -12.29
N LYS A 73 -4.00 -6.53 -12.42
CA LYS A 73 -2.75 -6.08 -11.78
C LYS A 73 -2.98 -4.82 -10.99
N VAL A 74 -2.31 -4.73 -9.84
CA VAL A 74 -2.26 -3.49 -9.09
C VAL A 74 -1.26 -2.55 -9.77
N VAL A 75 -1.72 -1.36 -10.11
CA VAL A 75 -0.97 -0.34 -10.83
C VAL A 75 -1.24 1.06 -10.24
N GLY A 76 -0.49 2.06 -10.66
CA GLY A 76 -0.69 3.44 -10.25
C GLY A 76 0.62 4.15 -9.96
N PHE A 77 0.53 5.40 -9.54
CA PHE A 77 1.71 6.24 -9.34
C PHE A 77 2.60 5.74 -8.20
N ASP A 78 2.00 5.40 -7.06
CA ASP A 78 2.72 4.86 -5.90
C ASP A 78 3.38 3.52 -6.24
N VAL A 79 2.64 2.63 -6.91
CA VAL A 79 3.14 1.32 -7.35
C VAL A 79 4.35 1.50 -8.26
N ALA A 80 4.27 2.40 -9.24
CA ALA A 80 5.35 2.65 -10.18
C ALA A 80 6.61 3.25 -9.52
N LEU A 81 6.44 4.12 -8.52
CA LEU A 81 7.57 4.65 -7.76
C LEU A 81 8.22 3.58 -6.88
N VAL A 82 7.42 2.71 -6.24
CA VAL A 82 7.96 1.59 -5.45
C VAL A 82 8.65 0.55 -6.33
N ASP A 83 8.19 0.35 -7.58
CA ASP A 83 8.91 -0.50 -8.55
C ASP A 83 10.33 0.01 -8.83
N LEU A 84 10.57 1.33 -8.83
CA LEU A 84 11.93 1.89 -8.95
C LEU A 84 12.78 1.53 -7.71
N VAL A 85 12.18 1.55 -6.51
CA VAL A 85 12.86 1.13 -5.28
C VAL A 85 13.20 -0.36 -5.34
N ALA A 86 12.25 -1.20 -5.73
CA ALA A 86 12.43 -2.65 -5.85
C ALA A 86 13.53 -2.99 -6.88
N ALA A 87 13.54 -2.32 -8.03
CA ALA A 87 14.57 -2.49 -9.05
C ALA A 87 15.98 -2.12 -8.52
N ARG A 88 16.10 -1.02 -7.79
CA ARG A 88 17.35 -0.60 -7.12
C ARG A 88 17.83 -1.64 -6.12
N LEU A 89 16.92 -2.21 -5.35
CA LEU A 89 17.20 -3.24 -4.35
C LEU A 89 17.38 -4.65 -4.96
N LYS A 90 17.19 -4.80 -6.27
CA LYS A 90 17.25 -6.07 -7.01
C LYS A 90 16.28 -7.14 -6.47
N VAL A 91 15.11 -6.71 -6.09
CA VAL A 91 13.99 -7.53 -5.63
C VAL A 91 12.73 -7.25 -6.44
N GLN A 92 11.68 -8.03 -6.25
CA GLN A 92 10.37 -7.80 -6.86
C GLN A 92 9.43 -7.14 -5.84
N GLN A 93 8.63 -6.18 -6.27
CA GLN A 93 7.55 -5.66 -5.44
C GLN A 93 6.48 -6.74 -5.22
N LYS A 94 6.06 -6.92 -3.96
CA LYS A 94 4.91 -7.72 -3.55
C LYS A 94 3.93 -6.80 -2.85
N ILE A 95 2.71 -6.74 -3.36
CA ILE A 95 1.68 -5.83 -2.83
C ILE A 95 0.76 -6.61 -1.89
N LEU A 96 0.48 -6.04 -0.71
CA LEU A 96 -0.52 -6.50 0.24
C LEU A 96 -1.55 -5.40 0.42
N ASP A 97 -2.81 -5.73 0.15
CA ASP A 97 -3.95 -4.85 0.45
C ASP A 97 -4.31 -4.97 1.92
N THR A 98 -4.41 -3.82 2.60
CA THR A 98 -4.61 -3.75 4.05
C THR A 98 -5.52 -2.56 4.40
N PRO A 99 -6.32 -2.62 5.47
CA PRO A 99 -7.18 -1.51 5.88
C PRO A 99 -6.38 -0.25 6.17
N PHE A 100 -6.84 0.91 5.65
CA PHE A 100 -6.10 2.18 5.73
C PHE A 100 -5.89 2.68 7.17
N GLU A 101 -6.84 2.48 8.06
CA GLU A 101 -6.72 2.89 9.47
C GLU A 101 -5.45 2.39 10.16
N ASN A 102 -4.98 1.22 9.79
CA ASN A 102 -3.78 0.63 10.37
C ASN A 102 -2.49 1.33 9.95
N PHE A 103 -2.51 2.14 8.88
CA PHE A 103 -1.33 2.93 8.46
C PHE A 103 -0.99 4.03 9.47
N LYS A 104 -2.00 4.60 10.13
CA LYS A 104 -1.83 5.64 11.15
C LYS A 104 -0.95 5.17 12.32
N THR A 105 -1.09 3.91 12.72
CA THR A 105 -0.34 3.31 13.84
C THR A 105 0.97 2.66 13.42
N GLY A 106 1.17 2.40 12.13
CA GLY A 106 2.29 1.63 11.60
C GLY A 106 2.29 0.16 12.02
N ALA A 107 1.11 -0.38 12.38
CA ALA A 107 0.99 -1.73 12.95
C ALA A 107 1.64 -2.81 12.06
N PHE A 108 1.36 -2.81 10.74
CA PHE A 108 1.93 -3.81 9.82
C PHE A 108 3.46 -3.69 9.64
N LEU A 109 3.98 -2.47 9.70
CA LEU A 109 5.42 -2.24 9.62
C LEU A 109 6.10 -2.73 10.89
N ASN A 110 5.46 -2.54 12.04
CA ASN A 110 5.97 -2.96 13.34
C ASN A 110 5.88 -4.48 13.54
N SER A 111 4.81 -5.12 13.04
CA SER A 111 4.65 -6.59 13.05
C SER A 111 5.58 -7.32 12.07
N GLY A 112 6.13 -6.60 11.08
CA GLY A 112 6.94 -7.19 10.02
C GLY A 112 6.10 -7.88 8.93
N GLU A 113 4.87 -7.45 8.74
CA GLU A 113 4.05 -7.89 7.60
C GLU A 113 4.51 -7.25 6.30
N CYS A 114 5.01 -6.01 6.36
CA CYS A 114 5.47 -5.23 5.22
C CYS A 114 6.81 -4.57 5.49
N ASP A 115 7.55 -4.32 4.42
CA ASP A 115 8.78 -3.54 4.44
C ASP A 115 8.50 -2.04 4.46
N LEU A 116 7.53 -1.62 3.64
CA LEU A 116 7.08 -0.24 3.51
C LEU A 116 5.57 -0.16 3.30
N ALA A 117 5.04 1.06 3.49
CA ALA A 117 3.67 1.39 3.13
C ALA A 117 3.64 2.48 2.05
N ALA A 118 2.80 2.27 1.03
CA ALA A 118 2.57 3.17 -0.10
C ALA A 118 1.06 3.22 -0.37
N ALA A 119 0.41 4.32 0.01
CA ALA A 119 -1.05 4.45 -0.01
C ALA A 119 -1.55 5.90 -0.15
N GLY A 120 -0.84 6.77 -0.90
CA GLY A 120 -1.14 8.20 -0.94
C GLY A 120 -1.10 8.81 0.47
N MET A 121 -0.11 8.44 1.26
CA MET A 121 -0.12 8.69 2.70
C MET A 121 0.51 10.03 3.03
N THR A 122 -0.28 10.96 3.56
CA THR A 122 0.18 12.27 4.02
C THR A 122 1.16 12.14 5.19
N ILE A 123 2.28 12.85 5.09
CA ILE A 123 3.24 13.01 6.18
C ILE A 123 2.61 13.94 7.23
N THR A 124 2.37 13.42 8.44
CA THR A 124 1.85 14.21 9.56
C THR A 124 2.67 13.99 10.83
N GLU A 125 2.67 14.97 11.72
CA GLU A 125 3.37 14.84 13.02
C GLU A 125 2.85 13.65 13.85
N GLU A 126 1.56 13.35 13.75
CA GLU A 126 0.96 12.20 14.44
C GLU A 126 1.52 10.89 13.91
N ARG A 127 1.57 10.72 12.58
CA ARG A 127 2.09 9.52 11.93
C ARG A 127 3.60 9.37 12.14
N LEU A 128 4.35 10.48 12.13
CA LEU A 128 5.78 10.51 12.42
C LEU A 128 6.15 10.01 13.83
N LYS A 129 5.22 9.96 14.77
CA LYS A 129 5.46 9.32 16.09
C LYS A 129 5.61 7.81 15.97
N ASN A 130 4.96 7.19 14.98
CA ASN A 130 4.84 5.75 14.85
C ASN A 130 5.71 5.15 13.73
N VAL A 131 5.99 5.90 12.68
CA VAL A 131 6.74 5.47 11.49
C VAL A 131 7.73 6.54 11.04
N ASP A 132 8.70 6.18 10.20
CA ASP A 132 9.53 7.14 9.48
C ASP A 132 9.05 7.28 8.05
N PHE A 133 9.12 8.50 7.49
CA PHE A 133 8.70 8.80 6.13
C PHE A 133 9.89 9.11 5.23
N SER A 134 9.75 8.77 3.97
CA SER A 134 10.65 9.21 2.90
C SER A 134 10.59 10.72 2.69
N VAL A 135 11.51 11.24 1.87
CA VAL A 135 11.33 12.56 1.27
C VAL A 135 9.96 12.63 0.57
N PRO A 136 9.31 13.80 0.56
CA PRO A 136 8.02 13.95 -0.12
C PRO A 136 8.12 13.63 -1.61
N TYR A 137 7.13 12.87 -2.11
CA TYR A 137 7.07 12.56 -3.53
C TYR A 137 5.86 13.20 -4.25
N PHE A 138 4.87 13.70 -3.52
CA PHE A 138 3.67 14.30 -4.11
C PHE A 138 3.12 15.40 -3.21
N ASP A 139 2.72 16.54 -3.80
CA ASP A 139 1.98 17.59 -3.10
C ASP A 139 0.48 17.38 -3.32
N ALA A 140 -0.27 17.26 -2.24
CA ALA A 140 -1.69 16.94 -2.24
C ALA A 140 -2.54 18.09 -1.70
N THR A 141 -3.78 18.16 -2.16
CA THR A 141 -4.82 19.04 -1.63
C THR A 141 -6.07 18.23 -1.38
N GLN A 142 -6.94 18.71 -0.52
CA GLN A 142 -8.26 18.12 -0.28
C GLN A 142 -9.31 18.75 -1.18
N ALA A 143 -10.41 18.05 -1.43
CA ALA A 143 -11.56 18.60 -2.15
C ALA A 143 -12.88 18.19 -1.53
N VAL A 144 -13.86 19.07 -1.65
CA VAL A 144 -15.26 18.74 -1.43
C VAL A 144 -15.87 18.27 -2.75
N LEU A 145 -16.30 17.02 -2.81
CA LEU A 145 -17.07 16.49 -3.93
C LEU A 145 -18.53 16.34 -3.49
N ALA A 146 -19.46 16.81 -4.30
CA ALA A 146 -20.88 16.73 -3.99
C ALA A 146 -21.71 16.31 -5.21
N THR A 147 -22.92 15.79 -4.98
CA THR A 147 -23.85 15.60 -6.10
C THR A 147 -24.25 16.93 -6.70
N ARG A 148 -24.34 17.04 -8.03
CA ARG A 148 -24.77 18.27 -8.71
C ARG A 148 -26.17 18.73 -8.25
N LYS A 149 -27.02 17.78 -7.87
CA LYS A 149 -28.38 18.06 -7.38
C LYS A 149 -28.43 18.70 -5.99
N SER A 150 -27.41 18.48 -5.15
CA SER A 150 -27.37 19.03 -3.78
C SER A 150 -27.19 20.55 -3.77
N GLY A 151 -26.59 21.11 -4.81
CA GLY A 151 -26.20 22.52 -4.87
C GLY A 151 -25.16 22.88 -3.80
N VAL A 152 -24.45 21.90 -3.25
CA VAL A 152 -23.35 22.11 -2.29
C VAL A 152 -22.10 22.43 -3.06
N THR A 153 -21.45 23.55 -2.73
CA THR A 153 -20.22 24.03 -3.37
C THR A 153 -19.08 24.23 -2.37
N SER A 154 -19.37 24.13 -1.06
CA SER A 154 -18.35 24.29 -0.01
C SER A 154 -18.78 23.60 1.28
N LEU A 155 -17.86 23.47 2.23
CA LEU A 155 -18.21 23.02 3.60
C LEU A 155 -19.15 23.99 4.31
N ALA A 156 -19.01 25.31 4.05
CA ALA A 156 -19.91 26.31 4.61
C ALA A 156 -21.35 26.10 4.09
N ASP A 157 -21.54 25.86 2.79
CA ASP A 157 -22.82 25.52 2.20
C ASP A 157 -23.42 24.26 2.81
N LEU A 158 -22.60 23.23 2.98
CA LEU A 158 -23.03 21.97 3.55
C LEU A 158 -23.59 22.18 4.96
N LYS A 159 -22.85 22.94 5.79
CA LYS A 159 -23.25 23.27 7.17
C LYS A 159 -24.53 24.10 7.21
N ALA A 160 -24.62 25.15 6.38
CA ALA A 160 -25.78 26.01 6.31
C ALA A 160 -27.06 25.28 5.88
N LYS A 161 -26.92 24.24 5.05
CA LYS A 161 -28.02 23.41 4.55
C LYS A 161 -28.34 22.21 5.45
N GLY A 162 -27.62 22.02 6.55
CA GLY A 162 -27.77 20.86 7.44
C GLY A 162 -27.52 19.51 6.75
N LYS A 163 -26.62 19.48 5.78
CA LYS A 163 -26.31 18.34 4.93
C LYS A 163 -25.23 17.45 5.54
N LYS A 164 -25.21 16.16 5.18
CA LYS A 164 -24.27 15.17 5.71
C LYS A 164 -22.97 15.15 4.93
N LEU A 165 -21.86 15.15 5.66
CA LEU A 165 -20.51 14.97 5.12
C LEU A 165 -20.03 13.55 5.32
N GLY A 166 -19.30 13.00 4.33
CA GLY A 166 -18.59 11.75 4.45
C GLY A 166 -17.09 11.95 4.26
N ALA A 167 -16.30 11.04 4.82
CA ALA A 167 -14.86 10.96 4.63
C ALA A 167 -14.38 9.51 4.76
N GLN A 168 -13.19 9.22 4.27
CA GLN A 168 -12.58 7.91 4.53
C GLN A 168 -11.94 7.91 5.93
N SER A 169 -12.16 6.83 6.67
CA SER A 169 -11.66 6.67 8.03
C SER A 169 -10.12 6.69 8.10
N GLY A 170 -9.58 7.33 9.14
CA GLY A 170 -8.13 7.44 9.39
C GLY A 170 -7.39 8.40 8.45
N THR A 171 -8.09 9.15 7.58
CA THR A 171 -7.48 10.09 6.64
C THR A 171 -7.34 11.50 7.21
N THR A 172 -6.51 12.31 6.54
CA THR A 172 -6.40 13.73 6.84
C THR A 172 -7.66 14.49 6.40
N GLY A 173 -8.40 13.99 5.41
CA GLY A 173 -9.71 14.52 5.01
C GLY A 173 -10.76 14.39 6.11
N GLU A 174 -10.82 13.24 6.80
CA GLU A 174 -11.66 13.06 7.98
C GLU A 174 -11.27 14.04 9.09
N SER A 175 -9.99 14.07 9.47
CA SER A 175 -9.50 14.97 10.52
C SER A 175 -9.72 16.44 10.18
N TYR A 176 -9.60 16.82 8.90
CA TYR A 176 -9.92 18.17 8.44
C TYR A 176 -11.41 18.50 8.63
N ALA A 177 -12.30 17.57 8.24
CA ALA A 177 -13.74 17.75 8.43
C ALA A 177 -14.11 17.91 9.91
N GLU A 178 -13.54 17.09 10.79
CA GLU A 178 -13.72 17.20 12.24
C GLU A 178 -13.24 18.55 12.78
N ALA A 179 -12.08 19.02 12.34
CA ALA A 179 -11.54 20.34 12.72
C ALA A 179 -12.43 21.51 12.26
N GLN A 180 -13.21 21.33 11.17
CA GLN A 180 -14.23 22.29 10.73
C GLN A 180 -15.56 22.16 11.49
N GLY A 181 -15.63 21.27 12.48
CA GLY A 181 -16.82 21.04 13.34
C GLY A 181 -17.91 20.22 12.66
N PHE A 182 -17.51 19.29 11.78
CA PHE A 182 -18.39 18.24 11.28
C PHE A 182 -18.18 16.93 12.08
N ASP A 183 -19.18 16.08 12.02
CA ASP A 183 -19.14 14.68 12.43
C ASP A 183 -19.34 13.86 11.15
N PRO A 184 -18.23 13.57 10.40
CA PRO A 184 -18.34 12.94 9.10
C PRO A 184 -18.76 11.49 9.24
N VAL A 185 -19.59 11.00 8.31
CA VAL A 185 -19.84 9.58 8.15
C VAL A 185 -18.54 8.94 7.66
N ALA A 186 -17.95 8.09 8.48
CA ALA A 186 -16.70 7.40 8.18
C ALA A 186 -16.95 6.19 7.27
N PHE A 187 -16.12 6.04 6.23
CA PHE A 187 -16.13 4.93 5.29
C PHE A 187 -14.77 4.22 5.28
N GLU A 188 -14.76 2.92 5.07
CA GLU A 188 -13.53 2.12 5.13
C GLU A 188 -12.62 2.30 3.89
N SER A 189 -13.17 2.69 2.74
CA SER A 189 -12.42 2.82 1.49
C SER A 189 -12.92 3.99 0.64
N SER A 190 -12.10 4.41 -0.32
CA SER A 190 -12.46 5.47 -1.26
C SER A 190 -13.68 5.11 -2.13
N ASP A 191 -13.82 3.83 -2.50
CA ASP A 191 -14.99 3.34 -3.23
C ASP A 191 -16.25 3.38 -2.38
N ALA A 192 -16.13 3.07 -1.08
CA ALA A 192 -17.24 3.19 -0.15
C ALA A 192 -17.67 4.66 0.02
N VAL A 193 -16.70 5.60 0.08
CA VAL A 193 -16.96 7.05 0.07
C VAL A 193 -17.76 7.47 -1.16
N LEU A 194 -17.29 7.08 -2.37
CA LEU A 194 -17.97 7.43 -3.62
C LEU A 194 -19.37 6.80 -3.70
N ASN A 195 -19.52 5.56 -3.25
CA ASN A 195 -20.80 4.88 -3.21
C ASN A 195 -21.77 5.52 -2.20
N GLY A 196 -21.29 5.93 -1.03
CA GLY A 196 -22.07 6.66 -0.03
C GLY A 196 -22.62 7.97 -0.58
N LEU A 197 -21.82 8.68 -1.38
CA LEU A 197 -22.26 9.88 -2.10
C LEU A 197 -23.31 9.56 -3.18
N ARG A 198 -23.08 8.49 -3.96
CA ARG A 198 -24.00 8.07 -5.05
C ARG A 198 -25.37 7.63 -4.52
N THR A 199 -25.39 6.91 -3.41
CA THR A 199 -26.64 6.40 -2.80
C THR A 199 -27.36 7.44 -1.96
N GLY A 200 -26.76 8.62 -1.73
CA GLY A 200 -27.34 9.68 -0.90
C GLY A 200 -27.24 9.39 0.62
N GLN A 201 -26.35 8.47 1.02
CA GLN A 201 -26.04 8.28 2.44
C GLN A 201 -25.38 9.55 3.02
N VAL A 202 -24.59 10.22 2.19
CA VAL A 202 -24.01 11.56 2.43
C VAL A 202 -24.29 12.48 1.25
N ASP A 203 -24.28 13.79 1.48
CA ASP A 203 -24.56 14.80 0.46
C ASP A 203 -23.30 15.36 -0.20
N ALA A 204 -22.18 15.28 0.51
CA ALA A 204 -20.86 15.63 0.04
C ALA A 204 -19.79 14.79 0.76
N VAL A 205 -18.60 14.76 0.20
CA VAL A 205 -17.44 14.08 0.79
C VAL A 205 -16.21 14.99 0.75
N VAL A 206 -15.31 14.81 1.72
CA VAL A 206 -13.95 15.37 1.69
C VAL A 206 -12.99 14.22 1.40
N ILE A 207 -12.18 14.39 0.37
CA ILE A 207 -11.15 13.43 -0.05
C ILE A 207 -10.11 14.16 -0.89
N ASP A 208 -8.95 13.54 -1.08
CA ASP A 208 -7.85 14.11 -1.84
C ASP A 208 -8.27 14.47 -3.27
N TYR A 209 -7.92 15.66 -3.69
CA TYR A 209 -8.31 16.20 -5.00
C TYR A 209 -7.84 15.34 -6.18
N PRO A 210 -6.64 14.75 -6.20
CA PRO A 210 -6.23 13.84 -7.29
C PRO A 210 -7.14 12.62 -7.45
N VAL A 211 -7.69 12.10 -6.34
CA VAL A 211 -8.65 10.98 -6.36
C VAL A 211 -9.96 11.42 -6.99
N VAL A 212 -10.45 12.60 -6.60
CA VAL A 212 -11.65 13.21 -7.22
C VAL A 212 -11.45 13.38 -8.72
N GLN A 213 -10.30 13.88 -9.14
CA GLN A 213 -9.97 13.99 -10.57
C GLN A 213 -9.96 12.63 -11.27
N GLY A 214 -9.45 11.60 -10.60
CA GLY A 214 -9.49 10.21 -11.08
C GLY A 214 -10.93 9.73 -11.30
N TRP A 215 -11.78 9.92 -10.31
CA TRP A 215 -13.20 9.54 -10.41
C TRP A 215 -13.97 10.28 -11.51
N LEU A 216 -13.70 11.57 -11.69
CA LEU A 216 -14.37 12.39 -12.69
C LEU A 216 -13.90 12.14 -14.13
N LYS A 217 -12.88 11.29 -14.33
CA LYS A 217 -12.55 10.78 -15.68
C LYS A 217 -13.63 9.83 -16.21
N ASP A 218 -14.41 9.19 -15.34
CA ASP A 218 -15.62 8.44 -15.76
C ASP A 218 -16.75 9.44 -16.09
N PRO A 219 -17.28 9.44 -17.33
CA PRO A 219 -18.37 10.32 -17.73
C PRO A 219 -19.63 10.21 -16.86
N LYS A 220 -19.92 9.03 -16.30
CA LYS A 220 -21.06 8.83 -15.38
C LYS A 220 -20.86 9.62 -14.11
N ASN A 221 -19.68 9.51 -13.51
CA ASN A 221 -19.36 10.29 -12.31
C ASN A 221 -19.33 11.80 -12.61
N ALA A 222 -18.76 12.22 -13.72
CA ALA A 222 -18.73 13.62 -14.13
C ALA A 222 -20.12 14.22 -14.39
N ALA A 223 -21.07 13.40 -14.82
CA ALA A 223 -22.47 13.83 -14.99
C ALA A 223 -23.19 13.98 -13.63
N GLU A 224 -22.86 13.18 -12.64
CA GLU A 224 -23.55 13.09 -11.36
C GLU A 224 -22.95 14.01 -10.30
N PHE A 225 -21.61 14.12 -10.26
CA PHE A 225 -20.86 14.81 -9.23
C PHE A 225 -20.16 16.07 -9.76
N ALA A 226 -19.85 16.98 -8.83
CA ALA A 226 -19.06 18.18 -9.09
C ALA A 226 -18.12 18.46 -7.93
N VAL A 227 -16.93 18.96 -8.28
CA VAL A 227 -16.03 19.58 -7.29
C VAL A 227 -16.67 20.87 -6.84
N GLY A 228 -16.91 20.99 -5.53
CA GLY A 228 -17.36 22.23 -4.92
C GLY A 228 -16.19 23.13 -4.54
N GLN A 229 -15.36 22.64 -3.64
CA GLN A 229 -14.24 23.39 -3.07
C GLN A 229 -12.96 22.59 -3.19
N ASN A 230 -11.88 23.21 -3.67
CA ASN A 230 -10.53 22.74 -3.50
C ASN A 230 -9.95 23.35 -2.21
N ILE A 231 -9.30 22.56 -1.40
CA ILE A 231 -8.80 22.95 -0.07
C ILE A 231 -7.30 22.78 -0.06
N GLU A 232 -6.58 23.91 -0.08
CA GLU A 232 -5.13 23.95 -0.01
C GLU A 232 -4.70 23.65 1.44
N THR A 233 -4.31 22.41 1.69
CA THR A 233 -3.88 21.96 3.03
C THR A 233 -2.38 21.96 3.19
N GLY A 234 -1.61 22.09 2.11
CA GLY A 234 -0.16 21.97 2.11
C GLY A 234 0.34 20.55 2.41
N GLU A 235 -0.51 19.56 2.21
CA GLU A 235 -0.19 18.17 2.45
C GLU A 235 0.82 17.62 1.46
N GLN A 236 1.69 16.73 1.96
CA GLN A 236 2.68 16.02 1.15
C GLN A 236 2.63 14.53 1.43
N TYR A 237 2.68 13.71 0.38
CA TYR A 237 2.77 12.27 0.53
C TYR A 237 4.21 11.80 0.64
N GLY A 238 4.41 10.79 1.49
CA GLY A 238 5.65 10.04 1.62
C GLY A 238 5.38 8.54 1.77
N PHE A 239 6.35 7.73 1.40
CA PHE A 239 6.33 6.32 1.73
C PHE A 239 6.77 6.14 3.18
N SER A 240 6.08 5.28 3.93
CA SER A 240 6.45 5.04 5.31
C SER A 240 7.13 3.69 5.51
N VAL A 241 8.06 3.67 6.45
CA VAL A 241 8.80 2.47 6.87
C VAL A 241 8.74 2.34 8.39
N LYS A 242 9.03 1.13 8.89
CA LYS A 242 9.21 0.92 10.33
C LYS A 242 10.21 1.91 10.89
N LYS A 243 9.89 2.48 12.05
CA LYS A 243 10.75 3.46 12.72
C LYS A 243 12.14 2.90 12.94
N GLY A 244 13.17 3.69 12.54
CA GLY A 244 14.57 3.30 12.61
C GLY A 244 15.08 2.43 11.46
N ASN A 245 14.25 2.12 10.44
CA ASN A 245 14.71 1.38 9.23
C ASN A 245 15.42 2.32 8.25
N GLY A 246 16.51 2.95 8.69
CA GLY A 246 17.24 3.96 7.92
C GLY A 246 17.86 3.44 6.61
N LYS A 247 18.18 2.14 6.52
CA LYS A 247 18.72 1.56 5.26
C LYS A 247 17.67 1.54 4.16
N LEU A 248 16.47 1.08 4.46
CA LEU A 248 15.38 1.07 3.48
C LEU A 248 14.95 2.48 3.14
N LEU A 249 14.82 3.34 4.15
CA LEU A 249 14.47 4.75 3.96
C LEU A 249 15.45 5.45 3.00
N ALA A 250 16.76 5.30 3.21
CA ALA A 250 17.78 5.87 2.33
C ALA A 250 17.69 5.33 0.88
N ALA A 251 17.32 4.06 0.71
CA ALA A 251 17.12 3.48 -0.63
C ALA A 251 15.89 4.06 -1.34
N ILE A 252 14.80 4.30 -0.59
CA ILE A 252 13.58 4.94 -1.09
C ILE A 252 13.87 6.38 -1.49
N ASP A 253 14.47 7.17 -0.59
CA ASP A 253 14.80 8.58 -0.81
C ASP A 253 15.69 8.75 -2.05
N LYS A 254 16.69 7.86 -2.18
CA LYS A 254 17.56 7.89 -3.34
C LYS A 254 16.82 7.53 -4.64
N ALA A 255 15.92 6.57 -4.61
CA ALA A 255 15.13 6.21 -5.79
C ALA A 255 14.24 7.38 -6.25
N ILE A 256 13.56 8.04 -5.32
CA ILE A 256 12.73 9.22 -5.60
C ILE A 256 13.59 10.37 -6.16
N THR A 257 14.72 10.66 -5.50
CA THR A 257 15.60 11.76 -5.89
C THR A 257 16.22 11.53 -7.27
N ASP A 258 16.72 10.33 -7.53
CA ASP A 258 17.28 9.96 -8.84
C ASP A 258 16.21 10.06 -9.94
N ALA A 259 14.99 9.55 -9.68
CA ALA A 259 13.88 9.62 -10.63
C ALA A 259 13.46 11.07 -10.96
N LYS A 260 13.52 11.96 -9.97
CA LYS A 260 13.29 13.40 -10.18
C LYS A 260 14.40 14.00 -11.04
N ALA A 261 15.66 13.64 -10.80
CA ALA A 261 16.82 14.17 -11.49
C ALA A 261 16.93 13.72 -12.98
N ASP A 262 16.57 12.44 -13.26
CA ASP A 262 16.70 11.87 -14.61
C ASP A 262 15.43 12.00 -15.47
N GLY A 263 14.35 12.58 -14.92
CA GLY A 263 13.07 12.80 -15.60
C GLY A 263 12.14 11.58 -15.59
N THR A 264 12.52 10.46 -14.95
CA THR A 264 11.66 9.28 -14.78
C THR A 264 10.41 9.63 -13.96
N TYR A 265 10.57 10.41 -12.89
CA TYR A 265 9.46 10.90 -12.07
C TYR A 265 8.43 11.66 -12.92
N LYS A 266 8.88 12.57 -13.79
CA LYS A 266 8.00 13.33 -14.68
C LYS A 266 7.20 12.42 -15.60
N LYS A 267 7.84 11.41 -16.20
CA LYS A 267 7.17 10.44 -17.08
C LYS A 267 6.09 9.66 -16.33
N LEU A 268 6.38 9.18 -15.11
CA LEU A 268 5.43 8.45 -14.28
C LEU A 268 4.29 9.37 -13.82
N TYR A 269 4.59 10.61 -13.46
CA TYR A 269 3.57 11.59 -13.08
C TYR A 269 2.60 11.86 -14.23
N GLU A 270 3.14 12.12 -15.44
CA GLU A 270 2.33 12.37 -16.64
C GLU A 270 1.50 11.14 -17.05
N GLN A 271 2.02 9.95 -16.83
CA GLN A 271 1.33 8.69 -17.14
C GLN A 271 0.11 8.46 -16.22
N TRP A 272 0.23 8.75 -14.95
CA TRP A 272 -0.77 8.36 -13.96
C TRP A 272 -1.67 9.52 -13.51
N ILE A 273 -1.07 10.68 -13.26
CA ILE A 273 -1.74 11.84 -12.67
C ILE A 273 -2.24 12.77 -13.78
N GLY A 274 -1.33 13.24 -14.61
CA GLY A 274 -1.56 14.25 -15.65
C GLY A 274 -0.32 15.15 -15.82
N PRO A 275 -0.46 16.29 -16.48
CA PRO A 275 0.66 17.21 -16.68
C PRO A 275 1.30 17.61 -15.35
N LEU A 276 2.64 17.51 -15.27
CA LEU A 276 3.37 17.91 -14.06
C LEU A 276 3.30 19.45 -13.91
N PRO A 277 2.83 19.96 -12.75
CA PRO A 277 2.82 21.39 -12.48
C PRO A 277 4.18 22.03 -12.61
N GLN A 278 4.26 23.25 -13.15
CA GLN A 278 5.55 23.93 -13.38
C GLN A 278 6.33 24.24 -12.08
N ALA A 279 5.63 24.38 -10.95
CA ALA A 279 6.22 24.63 -9.64
C ALA A 279 6.85 23.41 -8.96
N ALA A 280 6.60 22.20 -9.48
CA ALA A 280 7.11 20.93 -8.93
C ALA A 280 8.40 20.45 -9.62
N ARG A 281 9.16 21.37 -10.27
CA ARG A 281 10.43 21.08 -10.94
C ARG A 281 11.62 21.14 -10.01
#